data_d670b0e84d0a580db85bc72e193f5c5a
#
_entry.id   d670b0e84d0a580db85bc72e193f5c5a
#
_cell.length_a   1.000
_cell.length_b   1.000
_cell.length_c   1.000
_cell.angle_alpha   90.00
_cell.angle_beta   90.00
_cell.angle_gamma   90.00
#
_symmetry.space_group_name_H-M   'P 1'
#
loop_
_entity.id
_entity.type
_entity.pdbx_description
1 polymer ?
#
loop_
_entity_poly.entity_id
_entity_poly.type
_entity_poly.pdbx_seq_one_letter_code
_entity_poly.pdbx_strand_id
1 'polypeptide(L)'
;MRDEVIQLNPVIFRMNLRRFGQIIGYEISKKLRYDATQTVTQLGVAECHKLNDQIVLGTILRAGIPMHEGMLSMFDQAENAFVSAYRKHHKDGTFEVSLEYISSPDLDGKVLILCDPMLATGSSIIKALDAMLAEYGTPSEIHIAAVVASTAGLEYLGIEYPDATIWIGAEDEELTAKSYIVPGLGDAGDLAYGQKSSDPTD
;
A
#
# COMPACT_ATOMS: atom_id res chain seq x y z
N MET A 1 16.03 3.95 4.93
CA MET A 1 14.80 4.63 5.36
C MET A 1 14.67 4.73 6.88
N ARG A 2 15.27 3.81 7.67
CA ARG A 2 15.17 3.80 9.15
C ARG A 2 16.23 4.67 9.86
N ASP A 3 17.28 5.12 9.17
CA ASP A 3 18.31 5.96 9.76
C ASP A 3 17.75 7.35 10.07
N GLU A 4 17.83 7.74 11.35
CA GLU A 4 17.19 8.95 11.89
C GLU A 4 17.68 10.25 11.28
N VAL A 5 18.88 10.26 10.70
CA VAL A 5 19.46 11.44 10.04
C VAL A 5 19.13 11.47 8.55
N ILE A 6 19.32 10.32 7.87
CA ILE A 6 19.11 10.22 6.42
C ILE A 6 17.63 10.39 6.06
N GLN A 7 16.73 9.84 6.87
CA GLN A 7 15.28 9.93 6.63
C GLN A 7 14.71 11.35 6.70
N LEU A 8 15.38 12.27 7.36
CA LEU A 8 14.94 13.67 7.46
C LEU A 8 15.01 14.42 6.13
N ASN A 9 15.68 13.86 5.12
CA ASN A 9 15.64 14.42 3.77
C ASN A 9 14.41 13.86 3.02
N PRO A 10 13.34 14.67 2.82
CA PRO A 10 12.09 14.17 2.24
C PRO A 10 12.24 13.72 0.78
N VAL A 11 13.22 14.25 0.04
CA VAL A 11 13.49 13.80 -1.33
C VAL A 11 14.04 12.38 -1.31
N ILE A 12 15.04 12.12 -0.46
CA ILE A 12 15.63 10.78 -0.32
C ILE A 12 14.59 9.79 0.21
N PHE A 13 13.77 10.21 1.18
CA PHE A 13 12.72 9.36 1.76
C PHE A 13 11.71 8.93 0.70
N ARG A 14 11.14 9.88 -0.08
CA ARG A 14 10.22 9.56 -1.18
C ARG A 14 10.87 8.70 -2.26
N MET A 15 12.13 9.00 -2.64
CA MET A 15 12.86 8.16 -3.61
C MET A 15 13.01 6.72 -3.14
N ASN A 16 13.27 6.50 -1.86
CA ASN A 16 13.40 5.15 -1.31
C ASN A 16 12.06 4.42 -1.23
N LEU A 17 10.96 5.11 -0.90
CA LEU A 17 9.62 4.55 -0.99
C LEU A 17 9.27 4.14 -2.43
N ARG A 18 9.62 4.98 -3.41
CA ARG A 18 9.42 4.66 -4.83
C ARG A 18 10.22 3.44 -5.27
N ARG A 19 11.51 3.36 -4.90
CA ARG A 19 12.36 2.19 -5.17
C ARG A 19 11.80 0.92 -4.53
N PHE A 20 11.32 1.04 -3.29
CA PHE A 20 10.66 -0.08 -2.62
C PHE A 20 9.42 -0.52 -3.37
N GLY A 21 8.57 0.41 -3.82
CA GLY A 21 7.41 0.13 -4.67
C GLY A 21 7.78 -0.63 -5.96
N GLN A 22 8.87 -0.25 -6.62
CA GLN A 22 9.37 -0.96 -7.80
C GLN A 22 9.79 -2.41 -7.48
N ILE A 23 10.55 -2.59 -6.40
CA ILE A 23 11.03 -3.92 -5.99
C ILE A 23 9.86 -4.82 -5.62
N ILE A 24 8.94 -4.33 -4.78
CA ILE A 24 7.81 -5.14 -4.33
C ILE A 24 6.84 -5.41 -5.49
N GLY A 25 6.64 -4.46 -6.40
CA GLY A 25 5.87 -4.64 -7.63
C GLY A 25 6.45 -5.77 -8.51
N TYR A 26 7.77 -5.83 -8.64
CA TYR A 26 8.45 -6.93 -9.32
C TYR A 26 8.22 -8.28 -8.60
N GLU A 27 8.29 -8.33 -7.27
CA GLU A 27 8.02 -9.57 -6.53
C GLU A 27 6.54 -10.01 -6.70
N ILE A 28 5.58 -9.08 -6.63
CA ILE A 28 4.16 -9.36 -6.87
C ILE A 28 3.95 -9.87 -8.29
N SER A 29 4.60 -9.29 -9.29
CA SER A 29 4.43 -9.70 -10.69
C SER A 29 4.71 -11.18 -10.94
N LYS A 30 5.56 -11.82 -10.14
CA LYS A 30 5.87 -13.25 -10.23
C LYS A 30 4.70 -14.16 -9.81
N LYS A 31 3.70 -13.62 -9.14
CA LYS A 31 2.51 -14.36 -8.68
C LYS A 31 1.29 -14.17 -9.60
N LEU A 32 1.34 -13.17 -10.48
CA LEU A 32 0.25 -12.86 -11.40
C LEU A 32 0.17 -13.86 -12.54
N ARG A 33 -0.97 -13.88 -13.22
CA ARG A 33 -1.25 -14.82 -14.33
C ARG A 33 -0.79 -14.22 -15.65
N TYR A 34 -0.11 -15.05 -16.44
CA TYR A 34 0.40 -14.68 -17.75
C TYR A 34 -0.08 -15.69 -18.78
N ASP A 35 -0.61 -15.20 -19.91
CA ASP A 35 -0.99 -16.00 -21.05
C ASP A 35 0.14 -16.07 -22.07
N ALA A 36 0.36 -17.28 -22.63
CA ALA A 36 1.25 -17.45 -23.76
C ALA A 36 0.67 -16.73 -24.98
N THR A 37 1.50 -15.95 -25.67
CA THR A 37 1.12 -15.18 -26.86
C THR A 37 2.24 -15.17 -27.89
N GLN A 38 1.90 -14.89 -29.14
CA GLN A 38 2.86 -14.74 -30.21
C GLN A 38 2.97 -13.26 -30.62
N THR A 39 4.20 -12.79 -30.70
CA THR A 39 4.49 -11.43 -31.13
C THR A 39 5.25 -11.45 -32.44
N VAL A 40 4.73 -10.74 -33.44
CA VAL A 40 5.42 -10.56 -34.72
C VAL A 40 6.55 -9.55 -34.54
N THR A 41 7.77 -9.96 -34.86
CA THR A 41 8.96 -9.11 -34.87
C THR A 41 9.39 -8.82 -36.31
N GLN A 42 10.40 -7.98 -36.50
CA GLN A 42 10.94 -7.70 -37.85
C GLN A 42 11.57 -8.94 -38.51
N LEU A 43 11.98 -9.94 -37.74
CA LEU A 43 12.73 -11.11 -38.23
C LEU A 43 11.96 -12.42 -38.10
N GLY A 44 10.74 -12.41 -37.53
CA GLY A 44 9.95 -13.63 -37.37
C GLY A 44 8.87 -13.50 -36.29
N VAL A 45 8.45 -14.63 -35.73
CA VAL A 45 7.46 -14.72 -34.66
C VAL A 45 8.16 -15.19 -33.40
N ALA A 46 7.96 -14.47 -32.31
CA ALA A 46 8.48 -14.82 -30.99
C ALA A 46 7.35 -15.29 -30.08
N GLU A 47 7.60 -16.37 -29.35
CA GLU A 47 6.74 -16.79 -28.22
C GLU A 47 7.01 -15.89 -27.04
N CYS A 48 5.96 -15.26 -26.51
CA CYS A 48 6.01 -14.33 -25.40
C CYS A 48 4.95 -14.68 -24.35
N HIS A 49 5.00 -14.01 -23.21
CA HIS A 49 3.95 -14.08 -22.20
C HIS A 49 3.43 -12.66 -21.94
N LYS A 50 2.14 -12.53 -21.89
CA LYS A 50 1.45 -11.24 -21.61
C LYS A 50 0.68 -11.38 -20.30
N LEU A 51 0.75 -10.36 -19.46
CA LEU A 51 -0.04 -10.28 -18.25
C LEU A 51 -1.53 -10.36 -18.61
N ASN A 52 -2.23 -11.32 -18.03
CA ASN A 52 -3.67 -11.52 -18.22
C ASN A 52 -4.50 -10.75 -17.18
N ASP A 53 -3.97 -10.58 -15.98
CA ASP A 53 -4.68 -9.92 -14.90
C ASP A 53 -4.85 -8.41 -15.17
N GLN A 54 -6.07 -7.93 -14.97
CA GLN A 54 -6.33 -6.49 -14.85
C GLN A 54 -6.01 -6.06 -13.44
N ILE A 55 -5.16 -5.06 -13.29
CA ILE A 55 -4.65 -4.61 -11.99
C ILE A 55 -5.27 -3.28 -11.61
N VAL A 56 -5.69 -3.18 -10.35
CA VAL A 56 -5.99 -1.91 -9.70
C VAL A 56 -4.95 -1.67 -8.61
N LEU A 57 -4.19 -0.58 -8.74
CA LEU A 57 -3.24 -0.13 -7.73
C LEU A 57 -3.92 0.85 -6.79
N GLY A 58 -4.13 0.44 -5.55
CA GLY A 58 -4.66 1.28 -4.49
C GLY A 58 -3.56 1.84 -3.58
N THR A 59 -3.77 3.03 -3.05
CA THR A 59 -2.87 3.61 -2.04
C THR A 59 -3.61 4.38 -0.97
N ILE A 60 -3.11 4.29 0.27
CA ILE A 60 -3.60 5.10 1.39
C ILE A 60 -2.78 6.39 1.45
N LEU A 61 -3.48 7.52 1.34
CA LEU A 61 -2.89 8.85 1.36
C LEU A 61 -2.50 9.24 2.81
N ARG A 62 -1.47 10.02 2.98
CA ARG A 62 -0.52 10.64 2.03
C ARG A 62 0.73 9.76 1.81
N ALA A 63 1.11 8.96 2.81
CA ALA A 63 2.38 8.25 2.88
C ALA A 63 2.58 7.25 1.71
N GLY A 64 1.51 6.66 1.21
CA GLY A 64 1.56 5.64 0.17
C GLY A 64 1.90 6.17 -1.23
N ILE A 65 1.74 7.48 -1.51
CA ILE A 65 1.92 8.04 -2.86
C ILE A 65 3.26 7.65 -3.52
N PRO A 66 4.43 7.82 -2.89
CA PRO A 66 5.70 7.53 -3.57
C PRO A 66 5.89 6.03 -3.82
N MET A 67 5.36 5.17 -2.93
CA MET A 67 5.39 3.73 -3.10
C MET A 67 4.49 3.29 -4.25
N HIS A 68 3.28 3.86 -4.33
CA HIS A 68 2.33 3.68 -5.43
C HIS A 68 2.94 4.09 -6.79
N GLU A 69 3.61 5.26 -6.88
CA GLU A 69 4.32 5.69 -8.09
C GLU A 69 5.37 4.66 -8.53
N GLY A 70 6.08 4.06 -7.55
CA GLY A 70 7.04 2.99 -7.82
C GLY A 70 6.39 1.76 -8.42
N MET A 71 5.27 1.30 -7.85
CA MET A 71 4.50 0.17 -8.37
C MET A 71 3.91 0.47 -9.76
N LEU A 72 3.36 1.67 -9.96
CA LEU A 72 2.78 2.09 -11.24
C LEU A 72 3.83 2.06 -12.37
N SER A 73 5.10 2.30 -12.07
CA SER A 73 6.18 2.16 -13.06
C SER A 73 6.48 0.70 -13.44
N MET A 74 5.97 -0.27 -12.69
CA MET A 74 6.05 -1.72 -13.00
C MET A 74 4.77 -2.24 -13.68
N PHE A 75 3.63 -1.61 -13.38
CA PHE A 75 2.30 -1.95 -13.89
C PHE A 75 1.70 -0.73 -14.59
N ASP A 76 2.30 -0.33 -15.69
CA ASP A 76 1.98 0.91 -16.44
C ASP A 76 0.56 0.97 -17.01
N GLN A 77 -0.11 -0.18 -17.13
CA GLN A 77 -1.50 -0.30 -17.59
C GLN A 77 -2.50 -0.42 -16.42
N ALA A 78 -2.03 -0.36 -15.15
CA ALA A 78 -2.91 -0.51 -14.01
C ALA A 78 -3.85 0.70 -13.86
N GLU A 79 -5.09 0.42 -13.50
CA GLU A 79 -6.03 1.42 -13.01
C GLU A 79 -5.65 1.82 -11.58
N ASN A 80 -6.11 2.97 -11.11
CA ASN A 80 -5.63 3.52 -9.85
C ASN A 80 -6.77 3.83 -8.89
N ALA A 81 -6.57 3.49 -7.60
CA ALA A 81 -7.47 3.81 -6.51
C ALA A 81 -6.75 4.61 -5.42
N PHE A 82 -7.46 5.59 -4.85
CA PHE A 82 -6.92 6.47 -3.81
C PHE A 82 -7.86 6.49 -2.61
N VAL A 83 -7.31 6.25 -1.43
CA VAL A 83 -8.05 6.26 -0.17
C VAL A 83 -7.44 7.31 0.75
N SER A 84 -8.24 8.26 1.21
CA SER A 84 -7.86 9.19 2.27
C SER A 84 -8.35 8.66 3.60
N ALA A 85 -7.41 8.24 4.44
CA ALA A 85 -7.67 7.79 5.80
C ALA A 85 -6.91 8.67 6.78
N TYR A 86 -7.56 9.08 7.86
CA TYR A 86 -6.91 9.82 8.94
C TYR A 86 -7.36 9.31 10.31
N ARG A 87 -6.51 9.53 11.31
CA ARG A 87 -6.79 9.17 12.70
C ARG A 87 -7.48 10.36 13.38
N LYS A 88 -8.75 10.19 13.75
CA LYS A 88 -9.47 11.13 14.58
C LYS A 88 -9.21 10.79 16.05
N HIS A 89 -8.48 11.66 16.74
CA HIS A 89 -8.19 11.49 18.15
C HIS A 89 -9.39 11.91 19.01
N HIS A 90 -9.67 11.13 20.03
CA HIS A 90 -10.68 11.44 21.05
C HIS A 90 -10.00 11.99 22.31
N LYS A 91 -10.76 12.73 23.12
CA LYS A 91 -10.28 13.34 24.38
C LYS A 91 -9.83 12.32 25.45
N ASP A 92 -10.25 11.08 25.32
CA ASP A 92 -9.87 9.96 26.21
C ASP A 92 -8.55 9.28 25.82
N GLY A 93 -7.86 9.80 24.77
CA GLY A 93 -6.61 9.25 24.26
C GLY A 93 -6.79 8.11 23.25
N THR A 94 -8.02 7.67 22.98
CA THR A 94 -8.33 6.73 21.90
C THR A 94 -8.34 7.43 20.53
N PHE A 95 -8.23 6.66 19.47
CA PHE A 95 -8.41 7.19 18.13
C PHE A 95 -9.31 6.27 17.30
N GLU A 96 -9.98 6.87 16.36
CA GLU A 96 -10.74 6.17 15.32
C GLU A 96 -10.15 6.50 13.96
N VAL A 97 -10.05 5.48 13.08
CA VAL A 97 -9.71 5.72 11.68
C VAL A 97 -10.99 6.17 10.96
N SER A 98 -10.96 7.34 10.38
CA SER A 98 -12.03 7.88 9.55
C SER A 98 -11.58 7.88 8.08
N LEU A 99 -12.48 7.46 7.20
CA LEU A 99 -12.28 7.58 5.75
C LEU A 99 -13.02 8.83 5.28
N GLU A 100 -12.33 9.73 4.57
CA GLU A 100 -12.93 10.95 4.03
C GLU A 100 -13.21 10.87 2.54
N TYR A 101 -12.39 10.13 1.83
CA TYR A 101 -12.48 10.06 0.38
C TYR A 101 -11.98 8.72 -0.13
N ILE A 102 -12.73 8.12 -1.02
CA ILE A 102 -12.33 6.95 -1.81
C ILE A 102 -12.63 7.25 -3.26
N SER A 103 -11.67 7.00 -4.12
CA SER A 103 -11.85 6.98 -5.56
C SER A 103 -11.24 5.70 -6.09
N SER A 104 -12.05 4.86 -6.69
CA SER A 104 -11.62 3.56 -7.23
C SER A 104 -12.35 3.28 -8.54
N PRO A 105 -11.72 2.60 -9.50
CA PRO A 105 -12.43 1.92 -10.55
C PRO A 105 -13.21 0.73 -9.98
N ASP A 106 -14.05 0.11 -10.82
CA ASP A 106 -14.66 -1.18 -10.52
C ASP A 106 -13.59 -2.24 -10.23
N LEU A 107 -13.80 -3.04 -9.17
CA LEU A 107 -12.85 -4.06 -8.70
C LEU A 107 -13.23 -5.48 -9.12
N ASP A 108 -14.46 -5.70 -9.64
CA ASP A 108 -14.96 -7.05 -9.92
C ASP A 108 -14.03 -7.84 -10.84
N GLY A 109 -13.54 -8.97 -10.30
CA GLY A 109 -12.67 -9.90 -11.00
C GLY A 109 -11.24 -9.42 -11.28
N LYS A 110 -10.87 -8.21 -10.88
CA LYS A 110 -9.52 -7.65 -11.03
C LYS A 110 -8.62 -8.03 -9.85
N VAL A 111 -7.33 -7.85 -10.01
CA VAL A 111 -6.35 -7.97 -8.92
C VAL A 111 -6.18 -6.60 -8.25
N LEU A 112 -6.50 -6.51 -6.97
CA LEU A 112 -6.26 -5.32 -6.17
C LEU A 112 -4.91 -5.41 -5.47
N ILE A 113 -4.05 -4.41 -5.69
CA ILE A 113 -2.80 -4.23 -4.94
C ILE A 113 -2.91 -2.94 -4.15
N LEU A 114 -3.12 -3.04 -2.83
CA LEU A 114 -3.23 -1.88 -1.93
C LEU A 114 -1.91 -1.64 -1.21
N CYS A 115 -1.37 -0.43 -1.29
CA CYS A 115 -0.12 -0.08 -0.62
C CYS A 115 -0.27 1.02 0.45
N ASP A 116 0.38 0.77 1.58
CA ASP A 116 0.63 1.73 2.66
C ASP A 116 2.01 1.45 3.25
N PRO A 117 2.94 2.40 3.33
CA PRO A 117 4.26 2.16 3.90
C PRO A 117 4.27 1.58 5.32
N MET A 118 3.23 1.82 6.11
CA MET A 118 3.17 1.51 7.54
C MET A 118 1.95 0.66 7.90
N LEU A 119 2.12 -0.65 8.02
CA LEU A 119 1.10 -1.54 8.55
C LEU A 119 1.27 -1.66 10.08
N ALA A 120 0.77 -0.66 10.83
CA ALA A 120 0.88 -0.62 12.29
C ALA A 120 -0.17 -1.53 12.95
N THR A 121 -1.38 -1.03 13.19
CA THR A 121 -2.48 -1.85 13.75
C THR A 121 -3.30 -2.61 12.70
N GLY A 122 -3.06 -2.38 11.42
CA GLY A 122 -3.89 -2.90 10.33
C GLY A 122 -5.20 -2.16 10.10
N SER A 123 -5.69 -1.39 11.08
CA SER A 123 -7.03 -0.77 11.04
C SER A 123 -7.29 0.12 9.82
N SER A 124 -6.29 0.87 9.36
CA SER A 124 -6.45 1.74 8.18
C SER A 124 -6.63 0.94 6.90
N ILE A 125 -5.86 -0.14 6.75
CA ILE A 125 -5.93 -1.03 5.59
C ILE A 125 -7.26 -1.78 5.60
N ILE A 126 -7.68 -2.34 6.74
CA ILE A 126 -8.94 -3.08 6.87
C ILE A 126 -10.13 -2.17 6.54
N LYS A 127 -10.22 -0.98 7.16
CA LYS A 127 -11.29 -0.03 6.85
C LYS A 127 -11.31 0.40 5.39
N ALA A 128 -10.13 0.61 4.79
CA ALA A 128 -10.02 0.94 3.37
C ALA A 128 -10.54 -0.20 2.49
N LEU A 129 -10.14 -1.44 2.77
CA LEU A 129 -10.62 -2.63 2.05
C LEU A 129 -12.13 -2.81 2.22
N ASP A 130 -12.66 -2.76 3.47
CA ASP A 130 -14.09 -2.90 3.73
C ASP A 130 -14.92 -1.92 2.89
N ALA A 131 -14.51 -0.66 2.88
CA ALA A 131 -15.22 0.38 2.14
C ALA A 131 -15.07 0.23 0.61
N MET A 132 -13.88 -0.13 0.13
CA MET A 132 -13.63 -0.38 -1.29
C MET A 132 -14.44 -1.57 -1.80
N LEU A 133 -14.45 -2.68 -1.07
CA LEU A 133 -15.20 -3.88 -1.46
C LEU A 133 -16.70 -3.65 -1.42
N ALA A 134 -17.19 -2.88 -0.44
CA ALA A 134 -18.61 -2.57 -0.32
C ALA A 134 -19.13 -1.69 -1.47
N GLU A 135 -18.29 -0.79 -2.01
CA GLU A 135 -18.73 0.21 -2.99
C GLU A 135 -18.32 -0.14 -4.43
N TYR A 136 -17.16 -0.78 -4.62
CA TYR A 136 -16.54 -0.94 -5.95
C TYR A 136 -16.43 -2.40 -6.41
N GLY A 137 -16.97 -3.36 -5.66
CA GLY A 137 -17.05 -4.77 -6.06
C GLY A 137 -15.97 -5.67 -5.45
N THR A 138 -15.90 -6.92 -5.92
CA THR A 138 -15.06 -7.98 -5.34
C THR A 138 -13.90 -8.32 -6.26
N PRO A 139 -12.64 -8.01 -5.87
CA PRO A 139 -11.47 -8.41 -6.64
C PRO A 139 -11.27 -9.92 -6.64
N SER A 140 -10.63 -10.44 -7.68
CA SER A 140 -10.26 -11.86 -7.77
C SER A 140 -9.13 -12.22 -6.80
N GLU A 141 -8.24 -11.29 -6.54
CA GLU A 141 -7.11 -11.43 -5.61
C GLU A 141 -6.82 -10.09 -4.93
N ILE A 142 -6.37 -10.15 -3.68
CA ILE A 142 -5.95 -8.99 -2.91
C ILE A 142 -4.49 -9.15 -2.50
N HIS A 143 -3.66 -8.19 -2.88
CA HIS A 143 -2.30 -8.04 -2.41
C HIS A 143 -2.18 -6.76 -1.59
N ILE A 144 -1.55 -6.85 -0.43
CA ILE A 144 -1.31 -5.72 0.47
C ILE A 144 0.20 -5.55 0.61
N ALA A 145 0.69 -4.35 0.37
CA ALA A 145 2.12 -4.08 0.38
C ALA A 145 2.49 -2.99 1.38
N ALA A 146 3.43 -3.29 2.28
CA ALA A 146 3.94 -2.34 3.27
C ALA A 146 5.47 -2.38 3.38
N VAL A 147 6.08 -1.24 3.72
CA VAL A 147 7.53 -1.18 3.97
C VAL A 147 7.86 -1.81 5.30
N VAL A 148 7.09 -1.47 6.34
CA VAL A 148 7.23 -2.01 7.70
C VAL A 148 5.85 -2.38 8.22
N ALA A 149 5.78 -3.55 8.85
CA ALA A 149 4.58 -4.03 9.51
C ALA A 149 4.87 -4.38 10.97
N SER A 150 3.87 -4.25 11.84
CA SER A 150 3.95 -4.82 13.18
C SER A 150 3.39 -6.24 13.18
N THR A 151 3.89 -7.09 14.08
CA THR A 151 3.35 -8.44 14.30
C THR A 151 1.84 -8.40 14.58
N ALA A 152 1.39 -7.52 15.48
CA ALA A 152 -0.03 -7.37 15.81
C ALA A 152 -0.88 -6.94 14.60
N GLY A 153 -0.36 -6.04 13.77
CA GLY A 153 -1.05 -5.61 12.55
C GLY A 153 -1.16 -6.71 11.50
N LEU A 154 -0.12 -7.54 11.35
CA LEU A 154 -0.12 -8.70 10.47
C LEU A 154 -1.12 -9.75 10.91
N GLU A 155 -1.14 -10.08 12.21
CA GLU A 155 -2.09 -11.02 12.80
C GLU A 155 -3.53 -10.55 12.60
N TYR A 156 -3.83 -9.28 12.91
CA TYR A 156 -5.17 -8.73 12.76
C TYR A 156 -5.63 -8.73 11.30
N LEU A 157 -4.75 -8.28 10.39
CA LEU A 157 -5.06 -8.29 8.96
C LEU A 157 -5.26 -9.72 8.42
N GLY A 158 -4.46 -10.69 8.87
CA GLY A 158 -4.61 -12.09 8.50
C GLY A 158 -5.88 -12.77 9.00
N ILE A 159 -6.48 -12.27 10.11
CA ILE A 159 -7.78 -12.73 10.60
C ILE A 159 -8.91 -12.16 9.73
N GLU A 160 -8.89 -10.86 9.44
CA GLU A 160 -9.97 -10.19 8.69
C GLU A 160 -9.93 -10.52 7.19
N TYR A 161 -8.72 -10.69 6.62
CA TYR A 161 -8.49 -10.96 5.20
C TYR A 161 -7.56 -12.17 5.00
N PRO A 162 -7.99 -13.40 5.36
CA PRO A 162 -7.13 -14.59 5.34
C PRO A 162 -6.64 -14.99 3.94
N ASP A 163 -7.39 -14.62 2.90
CA ASP A 163 -7.05 -14.92 1.51
C ASP A 163 -6.15 -13.82 0.86
N ALA A 164 -5.90 -12.73 1.56
CA ALA A 164 -5.02 -11.69 1.05
C ALA A 164 -3.54 -12.08 1.17
N THR A 165 -2.75 -11.78 0.14
CA THR A 165 -1.31 -11.95 0.20
C THR A 165 -0.66 -10.66 0.71
N ILE A 166 0.08 -10.76 1.83
CA ILE A 166 0.73 -9.61 2.45
C ILE A 166 2.22 -9.61 2.11
N TRP A 167 2.70 -8.47 1.61
CA TRP A 167 4.08 -8.23 1.18
C TRP A 167 4.71 -7.15 2.04
N ILE A 168 5.77 -7.49 2.77
CA ILE A 168 6.42 -6.54 3.68
C ILE A 168 7.93 -6.51 3.46
N GLY A 169 8.53 -5.35 3.73
CA GLY A 169 9.97 -5.20 3.74
C GLY A 169 10.61 -5.65 5.05
N ALA A 170 9.93 -5.40 6.15
CA ALA A 170 10.37 -5.84 7.47
C ALA A 170 9.18 -5.94 8.44
N GLU A 171 9.29 -6.88 9.38
CA GLU A 171 8.41 -7.02 10.54
C GLU A 171 9.11 -6.48 11.78
N ASP A 172 8.36 -5.74 12.61
CA ASP A 172 8.78 -5.25 13.92
C ASP A 172 7.76 -5.67 14.98
N GLU A 173 8.24 -6.07 16.17
CA GLU A 173 7.39 -6.75 17.16
C GLU A 173 6.49 -5.80 17.95
N GLU A 174 6.91 -4.55 18.18
CA GLU A 174 6.30 -3.68 19.16
C GLU A 174 5.55 -2.49 18.55
N LEU A 175 4.49 -2.07 19.26
CA LEU A 175 3.78 -0.82 19.03
C LEU A 175 3.85 0.06 20.28
N THR A 176 4.09 1.36 20.10
CA THR A 176 3.91 2.34 21.19
C THR A 176 2.44 2.49 21.56
N ALA A 177 2.15 3.12 22.70
CA ALA A 177 0.78 3.47 23.11
C ALA A 177 0.04 4.35 22.07
N LYS A 178 0.77 5.06 21.22
CA LYS A 178 0.22 5.85 20.09
C LYS A 178 0.20 5.08 18.76
N SER A 179 0.38 3.75 18.82
CA SER A 179 0.40 2.86 17.65
C SER A 179 1.47 3.18 16.61
N TYR A 180 2.64 3.65 17.02
CA TYR A 180 3.83 3.70 16.18
C TYR A 180 4.58 2.37 16.27
N ILE A 181 5.07 1.89 15.15
CA ILE A 181 5.89 0.67 15.06
C ILE A 181 7.28 0.94 15.67
N VAL A 182 7.78 -0.01 16.47
CA VAL A 182 9.10 0.07 17.12
C VAL A 182 9.94 -1.15 16.74
N PRO A 183 11.16 -0.93 16.20
CA PRO A 183 11.84 0.34 15.95
C PRO A 183 11.24 1.17 14.82
N GLY A 184 10.48 0.60 13.89
CA GLY A 184 9.76 1.31 12.84
C GLY A 184 10.61 2.22 11.97
N LEU A 185 10.02 3.29 11.47
CA LEU A 185 10.68 4.37 10.74
C LEU A 185 10.08 5.76 11.02
N GLY A 186 9.20 5.88 12.03
CA GLY A 186 8.50 7.13 12.36
C GLY A 186 7.20 7.33 11.57
N ASP A 187 6.74 8.59 11.45
CA ASP A 187 5.57 8.93 10.62
C ASP A 187 5.99 9.11 9.16
N ALA A 188 5.65 8.12 8.31
CA ALA A 188 6.02 8.13 6.90
C ALA A 188 5.37 9.28 6.11
N GLY A 189 4.19 9.72 6.52
CA GLY A 189 3.49 10.86 5.89
C GLY A 189 4.21 12.16 6.16
N ASP A 190 4.61 12.39 7.40
CA ASP A 190 5.32 13.60 7.80
C ASP A 190 6.76 13.63 7.24
N LEU A 191 7.45 12.49 7.23
CA LEU A 191 8.76 12.36 6.59
C LEU A 191 8.73 12.62 5.09
N ALA A 192 7.67 12.20 4.41
CA ALA A 192 7.52 12.38 2.97
C ALA A 192 7.06 13.79 2.57
N TYR A 193 6.16 14.40 3.35
CA TYR A 193 5.39 15.58 2.91
C TYR A 193 5.33 16.72 3.94
N GLY A 194 6.04 16.60 5.05
CA GLY A 194 6.03 17.59 6.14
C GLY A 194 4.91 17.33 7.15
N GLN A 195 5.11 17.89 8.32
CA GLN A 195 4.19 17.74 9.45
C GLN A 195 2.80 18.29 9.11
N LYS A 196 1.77 17.57 9.55
CA LYS A 196 0.40 18.09 9.53
C LYS A 196 0.33 19.26 10.49
N SER A 197 -0.39 20.33 10.11
CA SER A 197 -0.78 21.35 11.09
C SER A 197 -1.66 20.65 12.11
N SER A 198 -1.31 20.73 13.41
CA SER A 198 -2.24 20.40 14.48
C SER A 198 -3.49 21.26 14.29
N ASP A 199 -4.67 20.64 14.34
CA ASP A 199 -5.92 21.38 14.35
C ASP A 199 -5.89 22.38 15.50
N PRO A 200 -6.31 23.67 15.30
CA PRO A 200 -6.28 24.68 16.35
C PRO A 200 -7.23 24.42 17.52
N THR A 201 -7.77 23.21 17.64
CA THR A 201 -8.69 22.75 18.71
C THR A 201 -8.08 21.71 19.65
N ASP A 202 -6.78 21.43 19.57
CA ASP A 202 -6.02 20.62 20.55
C ASP A 202 -5.38 21.48 21.65
#